data_257dde0a96d9f7f8bc9d8af9fdd07ebc
#
_entry.id   257dde0a96d9f7f8bc9d8af9fdd07ebc
#
_cell.length_a   1.000
_cell.length_b   1.000
_cell.length_c   1.000
_cell.angle_alpha   90.00
_cell.angle_beta   90.00
_cell.angle_gamma   90.00
#
_symmetry.space_group_name_H-M   'P 1'
#
loop_
_entity.id
_entity.type
_entity.pdbx_description
1 polymer ?
#
loop_
_entity_poly.entity_id
_entity_poly.type
_entity_poly.pdbx_seq_one_letter_code
_entity_poly.pdbx_strand_id
1 'polypeptide(L)'
;PLTSKQYAKYVGSVPKGKKKKPREPIMTSDFEMLLEALKRENKHGLRAICVLSGVYGIRISEIACMKIKNGIVEITTLKQNEKTMNEEPHTRIIQPINLPNLLKLGEEIISDLESGKIKFPDPILRAIAKSNDDDGYKLIGERFGKMINRFWFWKELKTKYTNLVPYSFRHSFAFRGSMEVVPAVPYRVLADLMGHDLDTHLKYYGKWSNDQENKKRIDQANKNI
;
A
#
# COMPACT_ATOMS: atom_id res chain seq x y z
N PRO A 1 -23.66 17.91 -17.03
CA PRO A 1 -22.75 18.03 -15.87
C PRO A 1 -23.54 17.96 -14.58
N LEU A 2 -23.17 17.04 -13.70
CA LEU A 2 -23.81 16.90 -12.38
C LEU A 2 -23.55 18.14 -11.54
N THR A 3 -24.55 18.65 -10.86
CA THR A 3 -24.38 19.74 -9.91
C THR A 3 -23.58 19.29 -8.69
N SER A 4 -22.90 20.21 -7.98
CA SER A 4 -22.13 19.92 -6.76
C SER A 4 -22.91 19.12 -5.70
N LYS A 5 -24.25 19.31 -5.63
CA LYS A 5 -25.15 18.55 -4.75
C LYS A 5 -25.36 17.11 -5.20
N GLN A 6 -25.46 16.88 -6.52
CA GLN A 6 -25.59 15.54 -7.09
C GLN A 6 -24.28 14.76 -6.94
N TYR A 7 -23.14 15.44 -7.15
CA TYR A 7 -21.80 14.85 -6.93
C TYR A 7 -21.61 14.43 -5.46
N ALA A 8 -22.01 15.26 -4.49
CA ALA A 8 -21.94 14.94 -3.06
C ALA A 8 -22.78 13.70 -2.68
N LYS A 9 -23.86 13.43 -3.39
CA LYS A 9 -24.72 12.25 -3.19
C LYS A 9 -24.06 10.95 -3.64
N TYR A 10 -23.23 10.98 -4.67
CA TYR A 10 -22.49 9.82 -5.19
C TYR A 10 -21.15 9.58 -4.48
N VAL A 11 -20.48 10.64 -4.02
CA VAL A 11 -19.16 10.55 -3.36
C VAL A 11 -19.28 10.34 -1.84
N GLY A 12 -20.49 10.39 -1.28
CA GLY A 12 -20.72 10.26 0.16
C GLY A 12 -20.03 11.40 0.92
N SER A 13 -20.75 12.49 1.18
CA SER A 13 -20.27 13.55 2.04
C SER A 13 -19.94 12.98 3.42
N VAL A 14 -18.67 13.01 3.81
CA VAL A 14 -18.29 12.76 5.20
C VAL A 14 -18.92 13.87 6.03
N PRO A 15 -19.74 13.58 7.04
CA PRO A 15 -20.33 14.62 7.88
C PRO A 15 -19.23 15.56 8.38
N LYS A 16 -19.39 16.86 8.16
CA LYS A 16 -18.51 17.89 8.71
C LYS A 16 -18.50 17.71 10.22
N GLY A 17 -17.37 17.25 10.80
CA GLY A 17 -17.21 17.14 12.25
C GLY A 17 -16.47 15.92 12.78
N LYS A 18 -16.45 14.79 12.11
CA LYS A 18 -15.63 13.65 12.56
C LYS A 18 -14.27 13.68 11.87
N LYS A 19 -13.25 14.24 12.54
CA LYS A 19 -11.86 14.06 12.13
C LYS A 19 -11.60 12.54 12.06
N LYS A 20 -11.40 11.98 10.86
CA LYS A 20 -11.00 10.58 10.74
C LYS A 20 -9.68 10.41 11.50
N LYS A 21 -9.66 9.50 12.46
CA LYS A 21 -8.43 9.13 13.14
C LYS A 21 -7.38 8.75 12.09
N PRO A 22 -6.12 9.19 12.23
CA PRO A 22 -5.07 8.82 11.28
C PRO A 22 -4.93 7.30 11.27
N ARG A 23 -4.79 6.73 10.09
CA ARG A 23 -4.50 5.31 9.94
C ARG A 23 -3.07 5.04 10.40
N GLU A 24 -2.86 3.91 11.05
CA GLU A 24 -1.56 3.53 11.60
C GLU A 24 -0.82 2.62 10.62
N PRO A 25 0.51 2.78 10.46
CA PRO A 25 1.35 1.79 9.81
C PRO A 25 1.48 0.56 10.71
N ILE A 26 1.70 -0.60 10.13
CA ILE A 26 2.13 -1.81 10.85
C ILE A 26 3.64 -1.70 11.01
N MET A 27 4.15 -1.86 12.21
CA MET A 27 5.59 -1.88 12.46
C MET A 27 6.24 -3.05 11.74
N THR A 28 7.47 -2.88 11.28
CA THR A 28 8.15 -3.87 10.43
C THR A 28 8.18 -5.26 11.06
N SER A 29 8.49 -5.40 12.34
CA SER A 29 8.50 -6.70 13.03
C SER A 29 7.13 -7.40 13.02
N ASP A 30 6.05 -6.67 13.28
CA ASP A 30 4.70 -7.22 13.25
C ASP A 30 4.28 -7.59 11.82
N PHE A 31 4.74 -6.83 10.84
CA PHE A 31 4.47 -7.13 9.44
C PHE A 31 5.20 -8.41 9.00
N GLU A 32 6.45 -8.58 9.37
CA GLU A 32 7.21 -9.82 9.12
C GLU A 32 6.53 -11.03 9.75
N MET A 33 6.10 -10.93 11.03
CA MET A 33 5.36 -12.00 11.71
C MET A 33 4.05 -12.34 11.00
N LEU A 34 3.30 -11.34 10.52
CA LEU A 34 2.08 -11.57 9.74
C LEU A 34 2.38 -12.33 8.46
N LEU A 35 3.44 -11.95 7.73
CA LEU A 35 3.83 -12.61 6.47
C LEU A 35 4.26 -14.06 6.70
N GLU A 36 4.95 -14.34 7.80
CA GLU A 36 5.33 -15.70 8.18
C GLU A 36 4.12 -16.53 8.65
N ALA A 37 3.17 -15.93 9.36
CA ALA A 37 1.91 -16.61 9.71
C ALA A 37 1.09 -16.99 8.46
N LEU A 38 1.00 -16.08 7.47
CA LEU A 38 0.33 -16.35 6.20
C LEU A 38 1.04 -17.46 5.40
N LYS A 39 2.39 -17.51 5.43
CA LYS A 39 3.18 -18.56 4.80
C LYS A 39 2.91 -19.92 5.43
N ARG A 40 2.95 -20.00 6.76
CA ARG A 40 2.69 -21.24 7.52
C ARG A 40 1.31 -21.84 7.25
N GLU A 41 0.31 -20.99 7.01
CA GLU A 41 -1.06 -21.45 6.67
C GLU A 41 -1.28 -21.63 5.15
N ASN A 42 -0.23 -21.65 4.35
CA ASN A 42 -0.32 -21.79 2.88
C ASN A 42 -1.22 -20.71 2.22
N LYS A 43 -1.34 -19.50 2.84
CA LYS A 43 -2.09 -18.36 2.28
C LYS A 43 -1.22 -17.54 1.32
N HIS A 44 -0.50 -18.22 0.41
CA HIS A 44 0.51 -17.59 -0.44
C HIS A 44 -0.02 -16.43 -1.28
N GLY A 45 -1.22 -16.57 -1.88
CA GLY A 45 -1.82 -15.49 -2.67
C GLY A 45 -2.23 -14.28 -1.82
N LEU A 46 -2.71 -14.49 -0.58
CA LEU A 46 -3.03 -13.40 0.36
C LEU A 46 -1.74 -12.72 0.84
N ARG A 47 -0.69 -13.51 1.12
CA ARG A 47 0.66 -13.02 1.45
C ARG A 47 1.23 -12.14 0.35
N ALA A 48 1.08 -12.56 -0.91
CA ALA A 48 1.53 -11.78 -2.06
C ALA A 48 0.87 -10.39 -2.11
N ILE A 49 -0.44 -10.29 -1.86
CA ILE A 49 -1.15 -9.00 -1.81
C ILE A 49 -0.61 -8.12 -0.68
N CYS A 50 -0.35 -8.69 0.51
CA CYS A 50 0.24 -7.96 1.63
C CYS A 50 1.64 -7.42 1.27
N VAL A 51 2.48 -8.23 0.60
CA VAL A 51 3.81 -7.83 0.12
C VAL A 51 3.70 -6.73 -0.92
N LEU A 52 2.85 -6.89 -1.94
CA LEU A 52 2.65 -5.86 -2.97
C LEU A 52 2.26 -4.51 -2.36
N SER A 53 1.38 -4.50 -1.36
CA SER A 53 0.98 -3.25 -0.72
C SER A 53 1.99 -2.73 0.30
N GLY A 54 2.60 -3.61 1.10
CA GLY A 54 3.47 -3.22 2.20
C GLY A 54 4.96 -3.11 1.85
N VAL A 55 5.42 -3.78 0.79
CA VAL A 55 6.83 -3.75 0.33
C VAL A 55 7.00 -2.91 -0.94
N TYR A 56 6.01 -2.89 -1.83
CA TYR A 56 6.02 -2.09 -3.06
C TYR A 56 5.14 -0.83 -3.00
N GLY A 57 4.34 -0.67 -1.97
CA GLY A 57 3.54 0.53 -1.75
C GLY A 57 2.35 0.70 -2.69
N ILE A 58 1.87 -0.33 -3.39
CA ILE A 58 0.73 -0.22 -4.31
C ILE A 58 -0.61 -0.11 -3.56
N ARG A 59 -1.60 0.46 -4.22
CA ARG A 59 -3.00 0.31 -3.79
C ARG A 59 -3.48 -1.10 -4.14
N ILE A 60 -4.27 -1.71 -3.27
CA ILE A 60 -4.79 -3.07 -3.51
C ILE A 60 -5.56 -3.16 -4.83
N SER A 61 -6.30 -2.11 -5.20
CA SER A 61 -7.02 -2.04 -6.47
C SER A 61 -6.10 -2.01 -7.70
N GLU A 62 -4.87 -1.52 -7.57
CA GLU A 62 -3.90 -1.41 -8.66
C GLU A 62 -3.35 -2.79 -9.10
N ILE A 63 -3.60 -3.85 -8.33
CA ILE A 63 -3.28 -5.23 -8.75
C ILE A 63 -3.92 -5.59 -10.09
N ALA A 64 -5.10 -5.02 -10.41
CA ALA A 64 -5.76 -5.24 -11.69
C ALA A 64 -5.03 -4.63 -12.89
N CYS A 65 -4.22 -3.60 -12.65
CA CYS A 65 -3.45 -2.90 -13.69
C CYS A 65 -1.95 -3.14 -13.57
N MET A 66 -1.57 -4.15 -12.80
CA MET A 66 -0.19 -4.54 -12.61
C MET A 66 0.27 -5.41 -13.79
N LYS A 67 1.43 -5.08 -14.33
CA LYS A 67 2.14 -5.90 -15.30
C LYS A 67 3.49 -6.30 -14.71
N ILE A 68 3.85 -7.56 -14.85
CA ILE A 68 5.16 -8.10 -14.43
C ILE A 68 5.84 -8.61 -15.69
N LYS A 69 7.08 -8.17 -15.92
CA LYS A 69 7.90 -8.65 -17.03
C LYS A 69 9.37 -8.62 -16.63
N ASN A 70 10.03 -9.78 -16.69
CA ASN A 70 11.44 -9.95 -16.31
C ASN A 70 11.73 -9.40 -14.89
N GLY A 71 10.84 -9.66 -13.94
CA GLY A 71 10.95 -9.17 -12.57
C GLY A 71 10.64 -7.68 -12.37
N ILE A 72 10.40 -6.93 -13.44
CA ILE A 72 10.03 -5.52 -13.38
C ILE A 72 8.52 -5.42 -13.18
N VAL A 73 8.11 -4.60 -12.22
CA VAL A 73 6.69 -4.37 -11.91
C VAL A 73 6.28 -2.98 -12.37
N GLU A 74 5.33 -2.94 -13.30
CA GLU A 74 4.73 -1.73 -13.84
C GLU A 74 3.29 -1.60 -13.36
N ILE A 75 2.90 -0.41 -12.91
CA ILE A 75 1.56 -0.11 -12.41
C ILE A 75 0.97 1.09 -13.16
N THR A 76 -0.20 0.93 -13.69
CA THR A 76 -1.01 2.06 -14.19
C THR A 76 -1.85 2.62 -13.04
N THR A 77 -1.73 3.92 -12.78
CA THR A 77 -2.45 4.60 -11.69
C THR A 77 -3.92 4.74 -12.05
N LEU A 78 -4.80 4.14 -11.23
CA LEU A 78 -6.25 4.12 -11.48
C LEU A 78 -6.98 5.35 -10.91
N LYS A 79 -6.43 5.95 -9.85
CA LYS A 79 -7.10 7.05 -9.17
C LYS A 79 -6.68 8.37 -9.79
N GLN A 80 -7.59 8.96 -10.55
CA GLN A 80 -7.52 10.35 -10.99
C GLN A 80 -8.27 11.25 -9.99
N ASN A 81 -7.85 12.49 -9.87
CA ASN A 81 -8.54 13.55 -9.14
C ASN A 81 -9.13 14.55 -10.14
N GLU A 82 -9.88 15.55 -9.65
CA GLU A 82 -10.49 16.56 -10.52
C GLU A 82 -9.49 17.29 -11.43
N LYS A 83 -8.22 17.39 -11.02
CA LYS A 83 -7.14 18.05 -11.79
C LYS A 83 -6.57 17.14 -12.87
N THR A 84 -6.54 15.82 -12.63
CA THR A 84 -5.90 14.83 -13.53
C THR A 84 -6.92 13.99 -14.31
N MET A 85 -8.20 14.29 -14.18
CA MET A 85 -9.29 13.51 -14.80
C MET A 85 -9.22 13.48 -16.35
N ASN A 86 -8.60 14.49 -16.95
CA ASN A 86 -8.41 14.60 -18.40
C ASN A 86 -6.98 14.23 -18.84
N GLU A 87 -6.13 13.77 -17.94
CA GLU A 87 -4.78 13.31 -18.26
C GLU A 87 -4.78 11.80 -18.52
N GLU A 88 -3.87 11.34 -19.39
CA GLU A 88 -3.62 9.91 -19.57
C GLU A 88 -3.21 9.27 -18.25
N PRO A 89 -3.68 8.04 -17.94
CA PRO A 89 -3.31 7.34 -16.73
C PRO A 89 -1.79 7.17 -16.63
N HIS A 90 -1.21 7.71 -15.57
CA HIS A 90 0.23 7.64 -15.38
C HIS A 90 0.67 6.20 -15.04
N THR A 91 1.62 5.70 -15.82
CA THR A 91 2.28 4.41 -15.58
C THR A 91 3.62 4.63 -14.90
N ARG A 92 3.92 3.81 -13.89
CA ARG A 92 5.15 3.87 -13.12
C ARG A 92 5.76 2.50 -12.89
N ILE A 93 7.08 2.43 -12.87
CA ILE A 93 7.82 1.27 -12.39
C ILE A 93 7.97 1.40 -10.88
N ILE A 94 7.66 0.34 -10.15
CA ILE A 94 7.73 0.31 -8.70
C ILE A 94 8.92 -0.52 -8.24
N GLN A 95 9.49 -0.15 -7.09
CA GLN A 95 10.63 -0.81 -6.47
C GLN A 95 10.29 -1.20 -5.03
N PRO A 96 10.82 -2.33 -4.53
CA PRO A 96 10.57 -2.76 -3.16
C PRO A 96 11.39 -1.94 -2.16
N ILE A 97 10.79 -1.65 -1.00
CA ILE A 97 11.54 -1.32 0.22
C ILE A 97 11.52 -2.57 1.07
N ASN A 98 12.64 -3.29 1.06
CA ASN A 98 12.75 -4.61 1.66
C ASN A 98 12.56 -4.59 3.18
N LEU A 99 12.19 -5.74 3.72
CA LEU A 99 12.08 -5.99 5.16
C LEU A 99 13.40 -6.55 5.67
N PRO A 100 13.93 -6.12 6.83
CA PRO A 100 15.25 -6.51 7.32
C PRO A 100 15.49 -8.02 7.40
N ASN A 101 14.49 -8.79 7.87
CA ASN A 101 14.59 -10.23 8.00
C ASN A 101 14.09 -11.02 6.79
N LEU A 102 13.57 -10.32 5.76
CA LEU A 102 12.97 -10.92 4.57
C LEU A 102 13.45 -10.15 3.31
N LEU A 103 14.77 -9.97 3.17
CA LEU A 103 15.40 -9.06 2.20
C LEU A 103 15.02 -9.32 0.74
N LYS A 104 14.81 -10.57 0.36
CA LYS A 104 14.49 -10.96 -1.03
C LYS A 104 13.02 -11.28 -1.25
N LEU A 105 12.19 -11.10 -0.21
CA LEU A 105 10.79 -11.54 -0.29
C LEU A 105 10.00 -10.82 -1.39
N GLY A 106 10.27 -9.53 -1.60
CA GLY A 106 9.61 -8.76 -2.66
C GLY A 106 9.85 -9.40 -4.02
N GLU A 107 11.11 -9.60 -4.36
CA GLU A 107 11.56 -10.16 -5.64
C GLU A 107 11.11 -11.62 -5.81
N GLU A 108 11.15 -12.42 -4.75
CA GLU A 108 10.64 -13.81 -4.75
C GLU A 108 9.15 -13.86 -5.06
N ILE A 109 8.34 -13.01 -4.43
CA ILE A 109 6.90 -12.94 -4.68
C ILE A 109 6.61 -12.49 -6.13
N ILE A 110 7.36 -11.54 -6.66
CA ILE A 110 7.21 -11.11 -8.05
C ILE A 110 7.55 -12.25 -9.01
N SER A 111 8.67 -12.94 -8.80
CA SER A 111 9.07 -14.11 -9.61
C SER A 111 8.02 -15.24 -9.53
N ASP A 112 7.50 -15.53 -8.34
CA ASP A 112 6.49 -16.55 -8.14
C ASP A 112 5.14 -16.18 -8.79
N LEU A 113 4.76 -14.90 -8.81
CA LEU A 113 3.59 -14.41 -9.53
C LEU A 113 3.79 -14.46 -11.05
N GLU A 114 4.95 -14.03 -11.55
CA GLU A 114 5.28 -14.01 -12.98
C GLU A 114 5.29 -15.42 -13.57
N SER A 115 5.89 -16.38 -12.86
CA SER A 115 5.93 -17.80 -13.25
C SER A 115 4.60 -18.54 -13.05
N GLY A 116 3.61 -17.92 -12.39
CA GLY A 116 2.34 -18.57 -12.07
C GLY A 116 2.39 -19.59 -10.93
N LYS A 117 3.52 -19.69 -10.22
CA LYS A 117 3.70 -20.54 -9.04
C LYS A 117 2.79 -20.08 -7.88
N ILE A 118 2.59 -18.78 -7.74
CA ILE A 118 1.60 -18.18 -6.84
C ILE A 118 0.50 -17.54 -7.68
N LYS A 119 -0.75 -17.76 -7.27
CA LYS A 119 -1.93 -17.09 -7.85
C LYS A 119 -2.64 -16.29 -6.76
N PHE A 120 -3.24 -15.18 -7.14
CA PHE A 120 -4.14 -14.47 -6.23
C PHE A 120 -5.33 -15.35 -5.86
N PRO A 121 -5.93 -15.16 -4.67
CA PRO A 121 -7.11 -15.90 -4.27
C PRO A 121 -8.27 -15.71 -5.26
N ASP A 122 -9.08 -16.76 -5.48
CA ASP A 122 -10.22 -16.72 -6.41
C ASP A 122 -11.16 -15.53 -6.25
N PRO A 123 -11.51 -15.07 -5.02
CA PRO A 123 -12.32 -13.86 -4.87
C PRO A 123 -11.67 -12.60 -5.46
N ILE A 124 -10.34 -12.53 -5.45
CA ILE A 124 -9.56 -11.43 -6.04
C ILE A 124 -9.52 -11.59 -7.56
N LEU A 125 -9.22 -12.79 -8.07
CA LEU A 125 -9.20 -13.05 -9.52
C LEU A 125 -10.56 -12.74 -10.16
N ARG A 126 -11.67 -13.14 -9.52
CA ARG A 126 -13.02 -12.79 -9.98
C ARG A 126 -13.30 -11.28 -9.93
N ALA A 127 -12.74 -10.56 -8.96
CA ALA A 127 -12.87 -9.11 -8.89
C ALA A 127 -12.03 -8.41 -9.98
N ILE A 128 -10.83 -8.91 -10.26
CA ILE A 128 -9.98 -8.43 -11.37
C ILE A 128 -10.70 -8.62 -12.72
N ALA A 129 -11.29 -9.78 -12.95
CA ALA A 129 -12.02 -10.05 -14.20
C ALA A 129 -13.22 -9.11 -14.43
N LYS A 130 -13.76 -8.51 -13.36
CA LYS A 130 -14.84 -7.53 -13.40
C LYS A 130 -14.36 -6.08 -13.33
N SER A 131 -13.05 -5.84 -13.33
CA SER A 131 -12.48 -4.49 -13.12
C SER A 131 -12.68 -3.52 -14.27
N ASN A 132 -13.12 -4.02 -15.44
CA ASN A 132 -13.49 -3.17 -16.58
C ASN A 132 -14.84 -2.44 -16.39
N ASP A 133 -15.62 -2.83 -15.37
CA ASP A 133 -16.84 -2.14 -14.98
C ASP A 133 -16.51 -1.06 -13.94
N ASP A 134 -17.26 0.04 -13.89
CA ASP A 134 -17.01 1.24 -13.07
C ASP A 134 -16.71 1.00 -11.58
N ASP A 135 -17.20 -0.08 -10.99
CA ASP A 135 -16.99 -0.46 -9.57
C ASP A 135 -15.98 -1.61 -9.37
N GLY A 136 -15.45 -2.20 -10.43
CA GLY A 136 -14.63 -3.42 -10.35
C GLY A 136 -13.38 -3.27 -9.50
N TYR A 137 -12.70 -2.16 -9.60
CA TYR A 137 -11.48 -1.86 -8.82
C TYR A 137 -11.76 -1.76 -7.32
N LYS A 138 -12.90 -1.20 -6.91
CA LYS A 138 -13.32 -1.10 -5.51
C LYS A 138 -13.56 -2.49 -4.91
N LEU A 139 -14.13 -3.39 -5.71
CA LEU A 139 -14.42 -4.75 -5.30
C LEU A 139 -13.16 -5.54 -4.90
N ILE A 140 -12.01 -5.29 -5.54
CA ILE A 140 -10.73 -5.92 -5.18
C ILE A 140 -10.34 -5.57 -3.74
N GLY A 141 -10.40 -4.29 -3.39
CA GLY A 141 -10.12 -3.82 -2.03
C GLY A 141 -11.08 -4.38 -0.99
N GLU A 142 -12.37 -4.47 -1.32
CA GLU A 142 -13.40 -5.04 -0.43
C GLU A 142 -13.17 -6.56 -0.20
N ARG A 143 -12.87 -7.32 -1.25
CA ARG A 143 -12.57 -8.76 -1.15
C ARG A 143 -11.32 -9.01 -0.32
N PHE A 144 -10.25 -8.28 -0.60
CA PHE A 144 -9.04 -8.35 0.22
C PHE A 144 -9.35 -8.02 1.68
N GLY A 145 -10.07 -6.93 1.94
CA GLY A 145 -10.46 -6.53 3.29
C GLY A 145 -11.24 -7.63 4.04
N LYS A 146 -12.19 -8.29 3.36
CA LYS A 146 -12.94 -9.42 3.94
C LYS A 146 -12.03 -10.61 4.25
N MET A 147 -11.06 -10.91 3.39
CA MET A 147 -10.14 -12.03 3.59
C MET A 147 -9.18 -11.78 4.74
N ILE A 148 -8.48 -10.64 4.75
CA ILE A 148 -7.49 -10.33 5.79
C ILE A 148 -8.16 -10.17 7.17
N ASN A 149 -9.36 -9.59 7.24
CA ASN A 149 -10.10 -9.46 8.49
C ASN A 149 -10.56 -10.79 9.11
N ARG A 150 -10.59 -11.87 8.34
CA ARG A 150 -10.87 -13.23 8.84
C ARG A 150 -9.62 -13.93 9.34
N PHE A 151 -8.44 -13.47 8.95
CA PHE A 151 -7.18 -14.08 9.33
C PHE A 151 -6.89 -13.82 10.82
N TRP A 152 -6.56 -14.87 11.56
CA TRP A 152 -6.46 -14.79 13.03
C TRP A 152 -5.38 -13.81 13.49
N PHE A 153 -4.18 -13.84 12.88
CA PHE A 153 -3.09 -12.94 13.26
C PHE A 153 -3.42 -11.47 13.00
N TRP A 154 -4.19 -11.19 11.94
CA TRP A 154 -4.69 -9.84 11.70
C TRP A 154 -5.66 -9.36 12.79
N LYS A 155 -6.49 -10.26 13.31
CA LYS A 155 -7.38 -9.94 14.45
C LYS A 155 -6.57 -9.65 15.70
N GLU A 156 -5.49 -10.39 15.95
CA GLU A 156 -4.54 -10.14 17.03
C GLU A 156 -3.87 -8.78 16.87
N LEU A 157 -3.36 -8.43 15.68
CA LEU A 157 -2.81 -7.11 15.41
C LEU A 157 -3.82 -5.98 15.67
N LYS A 158 -5.10 -6.19 15.43
CA LYS A 158 -6.14 -5.20 15.74
C LYS A 158 -6.32 -4.91 17.24
N THR A 159 -5.88 -5.77 18.11
CA THR A 159 -5.85 -5.49 19.56
C THR A 159 -4.70 -4.54 19.91
N LYS A 160 -3.60 -4.63 19.16
CA LYS A 160 -2.41 -3.77 19.33
C LYS A 160 -2.57 -2.40 18.64
N TYR A 161 -3.18 -2.37 17.45
CA TYR A 161 -3.33 -1.19 16.61
C TYR A 161 -4.78 -0.71 16.56
N THR A 162 -5.07 0.45 17.15
CA THR A 162 -6.45 0.97 17.27
C THR A 162 -7.12 1.27 15.92
N ASN A 163 -6.32 1.70 14.92
CA ASN A 163 -6.81 2.14 13.61
C ASN A 163 -6.27 1.30 12.46
N LEU A 164 -6.02 0.00 12.71
CA LEU A 164 -5.54 -0.93 11.70
C LEU A 164 -6.63 -1.24 10.66
N VAL A 165 -6.31 -0.97 9.42
CA VAL A 165 -7.17 -1.24 8.26
C VAL A 165 -6.34 -1.86 7.12
N PRO A 166 -6.96 -2.52 6.13
CA PRO A 166 -6.21 -3.09 5.00
C PRO A 166 -5.28 -2.09 4.29
N TYR A 167 -5.61 -0.82 4.29
CA TYR A 167 -4.77 0.23 3.73
C TYR A 167 -3.51 0.53 4.57
N SER A 168 -3.45 0.04 5.81
CA SER A 168 -2.26 0.17 6.69
C SER A 168 -1.01 -0.46 6.10
N PHE A 169 -1.13 -1.50 5.27
CA PHE A 169 0.02 -2.06 4.54
C PHE A 169 0.75 -1.00 3.72
N ARG A 170 0.01 -0.20 2.96
CA ARG A 170 0.60 0.87 2.15
C ARG A 170 1.17 2.01 3.03
N HIS A 171 0.58 2.27 4.19
CA HIS A 171 1.17 3.19 5.17
C HIS A 171 2.49 2.65 5.72
N SER A 172 2.62 1.32 5.92
CA SER A 172 3.86 0.69 6.37
C SER A 172 5.00 0.85 5.36
N PHE A 173 4.71 0.79 4.06
CA PHE A 173 5.69 1.10 3.02
C PHE A 173 6.24 2.52 3.18
N ALA A 174 5.35 3.52 3.25
CA ALA A 174 5.74 4.91 3.40
C ALA A 174 6.50 5.16 4.71
N PHE A 175 6.02 4.56 5.83
CA PHE A 175 6.66 4.68 7.14
C PHE A 175 8.06 4.06 7.12
N ARG A 176 8.23 2.84 6.62
CA ARG A 176 9.53 2.19 6.53
C ARG A 176 10.50 3.00 5.68
N GLY A 177 10.08 3.45 4.49
CA GLY A 177 10.94 4.24 3.60
C GLY A 177 11.36 5.58 4.18
N SER A 178 10.47 6.21 4.95
CA SER A 178 10.77 7.52 5.54
C SER A 178 11.43 7.46 6.92
N MET A 179 11.18 6.41 7.72
CA MET A 179 11.53 6.38 9.14
C MET A 179 12.47 5.25 9.55
N GLU A 180 12.45 4.08 8.88
CA GLU A 180 13.17 2.90 9.34
C GLU A 180 14.44 2.59 8.52
N VAL A 181 14.46 2.89 7.20
CA VAL A 181 15.64 2.64 6.37
C VAL A 181 16.67 3.76 6.47
N VAL A 182 17.94 3.40 6.32
CA VAL A 182 19.07 4.35 6.38
C VAL A 182 19.96 4.12 5.15
N PRO A 183 20.18 5.18 4.32
CA PRO A 183 19.54 6.50 4.40
C PRO A 183 18.02 6.45 4.13
N ALA A 184 17.28 7.39 4.70
CA ALA A 184 15.85 7.48 4.44
C ALA A 184 15.57 7.78 2.96
N VAL A 185 14.54 7.14 2.41
CA VAL A 185 14.10 7.40 1.03
C VAL A 185 13.46 8.80 0.97
N PRO A 186 13.88 9.66 0.04
CA PRO A 186 13.29 11.00 -0.10
C PRO A 186 11.77 10.94 -0.31
N TYR A 187 11.01 11.83 0.31
CA TYR A 187 9.54 11.87 0.19
C TYR A 187 9.06 11.97 -1.25
N ARG A 188 9.80 12.66 -2.13
CA ARG A 188 9.49 12.73 -3.55
C ARG A 188 9.52 11.34 -4.20
N VAL A 189 10.56 10.56 -3.93
CA VAL A 189 10.70 9.20 -4.45
C VAL A 189 9.60 8.30 -3.92
N LEU A 190 9.28 8.38 -2.62
CA LEU A 190 8.16 7.63 -2.03
C LEU A 190 6.82 8.01 -2.67
N ALA A 191 6.59 9.31 -2.91
CA ALA A 191 5.38 9.79 -3.56
C ALA A 191 5.26 9.21 -4.99
N ASP A 192 6.32 9.26 -5.78
CA ASP A 192 6.36 8.73 -7.15
C ASP A 192 6.12 7.22 -7.17
N LEU A 193 6.81 6.43 -6.32
CA LEU A 193 6.60 4.99 -6.19
C LEU A 193 5.16 4.64 -5.79
N MET A 194 4.55 5.45 -4.92
CA MET A 194 3.18 5.28 -4.49
C MET A 194 2.14 5.85 -5.46
N GLY A 195 2.54 6.59 -6.50
CA GLY A 195 1.63 7.17 -7.51
C GLY A 195 0.69 8.22 -6.91
N HIS A 196 1.26 9.23 -6.23
CA HIS A 196 0.59 10.45 -5.82
C HIS A 196 1.59 11.62 -5.80
N ASP A 197 1.09 12.85 -5.79
CA ASP A 197 1.92 14.05 -5.71
C ASP A 197 2.58 14.19 -4.33
N LEU A 198 3.65 15.01 -4.26
CA LEU A 198 4.42 15.24 -3.05
C LEU A 198 3.57 15.90 -1.94
N ASP A 199 2.67 16.82 -2.30
CA ASP A 199 1.81 17.51 -1.32
C ASP A 199 0.86 16.51 -0.64
N THR A 200 0.28 15.60 -1.43
CA THR A 200 -0.52 14.49 -0.91
C THR A 200 0.32 13.61 0.01
N HIS A 201 1.56 13.30 -0.39
CA HIS A 201 2.45 12.48 0.45
C HIS A 201 2.73 13.18 1.79
N LEU A 202 3.17 14.42 1.78
CA LEU A 202 3.49 15.20 3.00
C LEU A 202 2.27 15.36 3.91
N LYS A 203 1.09 15.61 3.33
CA LYS A 203 -0.17 15.72 4.09
C LYS A 203 -0.48 14.47 4.94
N TYR A 204 -0.22 13.28 4.41
CA TYR A 204 -0.53 12.02 5.09
C TYR A 204 0.63 11.44 5.89
N TYR A 205 1.87 11.65 5.48
CA TYR A 205 3.06 10.97 5.99
C TYR A 205 4.10 11.91 6.63
N GLY A 206 4.12 13.19 6.28
CA GLY A 206 5.08 14.16 6.81
C GLY A 206 5.00 14.37 8.33
N LYS A 207 3.86 14.07 8.94
CA LYS A 207 3.62 14.20 10.39
C LYS A 207 4.35 13.15 11.26
N TRP A 208 4.97 12.14 10.67
CA TRP A 208 5.76 11.14 11.42
C TRP A 208 7.13 11.68 11.83
N SER A 209 7.63 12.71 11.16
CA SER A 209 8.84 13.42 11.55
C SER A 209 8.58 14.25 12.81
N ASN A 210 9.38 14.06 13.85
CA ASN A 210 9.38 14.84 15.08
C ASN A 210 10.81 15.26 15.42
N ASP A 211 10.97 16.15 16.42
CA ASP A 211 12.28 16.74 16.77
C ASP A 211 13.32 15.68 17.18
N GLN A 212 12.91 14.63 17.90
CA GLN A 212 13.82 13.57 18.29
C GLN A 212 14.32 12.76 17.09
N GLU A 213 13.41 12.44 16.17
CA GLU A 213 13.75 11.74 14.95
C GLU A 213 14.60 12.60 14.02
N ASN A 214 14.28 13.87 13.91
CA ASN A 214 15.08 14.83 13.15
C ASN A 214 16.51 14.92 13.68
N LYS A 215 16.68 15.03 15.01
CA LYS A 215 18.00 15.02 15.66
C LYS A 215 18.76 13.74 15.36
N LYS A 216 18.13 12.57 15.54
CA LYS A 216 18.76 11.27 15.25
C LYS A 216 19.27 11.18 13.82
N ARG A 217 18.52 11.69 12.84
CA ARG A 217 18.91 11.69 11.43
C ARG A 217 20.07 12.62 11.14
N ILE A 218 20.09 13.81 11.74
CA ILE A 218 21.20 14.74 11.62
C ILE A 218 22.46 14.13 12.24
N ASP A 219 22.35 13.51 13.43
CA ASP A 219 23.48 12.84 14.08
C ASP A 219 24.02 11.66 13.24
N GLN A 220 23.14 10.93 12.55
CA GLN A 220 23.54 9.86 11.61
C GLN A 220 24.21 10.41 10.36
N ALA A 221 23.66 11.47 9.77
CA ALA A 221 24.27 12.11 8.59
C ALA A 221 25.68 12.63 8.90
N ASN A 222 25.87 13.26 10.06
CA ASN A 222 27.16 13.78 10.49
C ASN A 222 28.21 12.70 10.78
N LYS A 223 27.79 11.45 11.05
CA LYS A 223 28.73 10.33 11.23
C LYS A 223 29.25 9.75 9.91
N ASN A 224 28.59 10.07 8.80
CA ASN A 224 28.92 9.56 7.47
C ASN A 224 29.70 10.59 6.62
N ILE A 225 30.09 11.74 7.21
CA ILE A 225 30.99 12.75 6.65
C ILE A 225 32.40 12.54 7.22
#